data_0a55aa9b3f53ee0b36be9a549083ead8
#
_entry.id   0a55aa9b3f53ee0b36be9a549083ead8
#
_cell.length_a   1.000
_cell.length_b   1.000
_cell.length_c   1.000
_cell.angle_alpha   90.00
_cell.angle_beta   90.00
_cell.angle_gamma   90.00
#
_symmetry.space_group_name_H-M   'P 1'
#
loop_
_entity.id
_entity.type
_entity.pdbx_description
1 polymer ?
#
loop_
_entity_poly.entity_id
_entity_poly.type
_entity_poly.pdbx_seq_one_letter_code
_entity_poly.pdbx_strand_id
1 'polypeptide(L)'
;MLEHLDKKDFDRYSDFAYFLALDQKTSSYPTYTDGIKTKKDFILHAKRGINDKTHQILLFKYEKEIAGWIHYYVLEKDKLIGFEAFNIQHHFEIAFDEFIKYIIPKYKGYTIHFGFPEINYSAISHLKKCEFDCIEKSYVNILKLKDYTTKEEDKNIVPVSKDNFDEFKKLHDNCENMYWNSERLYDAIINPNKKHRWYIYLYYQNQKLTGNIYFICINDFMEIFGIDYADKKFNPVIFRNLTIKALNKAKEINVLHLYFFADKNEHLILHDLGFTHIGNYELYEKVL
;
A
#
# COMPACT_ATOMS: atom_id res chain seq x y z
N MET A 1 -21.82 -14.25 10.33
CA MET A 1 -22.58 -13.04 10.71
C MET A 1 -21.61 -11.92 11.06
N LEU A 2 -21.84 -10.71 10.53
CA LEU A 2 -21.00 -9.54 10.81
C LEU A 2 -21.52 -8.79 12.05
N GLU A 3 -20.59 -8.37 12.91
CA GLU A 3 -20.84 -7.51 14.06
C GLU A 3 -19.94 -6.30 14.05
N HIS A 4 -20.46 -5.11 14.38
CA HIS A 4 -19.61 -3.94 14.61
C HIS A 4 -18.78 -4.14 15.89
N LEU A 5 -17.50 -3.80 15.81
CA LEU A 5 -16.62 -3.83 16.96
C LEU A 5 -16.89 -2.62 17.86
N ASP A 6 -17.35 -2.87 19.09
CA ASP A 6 -17.45 -1.84 20.11
C ASP A 6 -16.06 -1.43 20.60
N LYS A 7 -15.87 -0.13 20.84
CA LYS A 7 -14.59 0.43 21.34
C LYS A 7 -14.09 -0.26 22.62
N LYS A 8 -15.01 -0.63 23.52
CA LYS A 8 -14.70 -1.32 24.79
C LYS A 8 -14.14 -2.74 24.58
N ASP A 9 -14.46 -3.38 23.45
CA ASP A 9 -14.06 -4.75 23.13
C ASP A 9 -12.81 -4.81 22.24
N PHE A 10 -12.26 -3.66 21.85
CA PHE A 10 -11.11 -3.58 20.92
C PHE A 10 -9.92 -4.41 21.40
N ASP A 11 -9.50 -4.20 22.65
CA ASP A 11 -8.30 -4.88 23.18
C ASP A 11 -8.49 -6.39 23.28
N ARG A 12 -9.74 -6.86 23.45
CA ARG A 12 -10.09 -8.29 23.49
C ARG A 12 -9.81 -9.00 22.17
N TYR A 13 -9.99 -8.32 21.02
CA TYR A 13 -9.90 -8.93 19.70
C TYR A 13 -8.68 -8.50 18.89
N SER A 14 -7.97 -7.47 19.34
CA SER A 14 -6.81 -6.94 18.59
C SER A 14 -5.67 -7.95 18.46
N ASP A 15 -5.47 -8.83 19.43
CA ASP A 15 -4.47 -9.88 19.39
C ASP A 15 -4.79 -10.94 18.33
N PHE A 16 -6.05 -11.35 18.27
CA PHE A 16 -6.54 -12.25 17.23
C PHE A 16 -6.38 -11.62 15.83
N ALA A 17 -6.77 -10.36 15.70
CA ALA A 17 -6.65 -9.63 14.44
C ALA A 17 -5.19 -9.54 13.96
N TYR A 18 -4.26 -9.24 14.87
CA TYR A 18 -2.83 -9.23 14.57
C TYR A 18 -2.32 -10.61 14.17
N PHE A 19 -2.75 -11.66 14.88
CA PHE A 19 -2.38 -13.04 14.53
C PHE A 19 -2.77 -13.39 13.10
N LEU A 20 -3.98 -13.00 12.65
CA LEU A 20 -4.40 -13.21 11.26
C LEU A 20 -3.52 -12.44 10.25
N ALA A 21 -3.02 -11.27 10.64
CA ALA A 21 -2.17 -10.46 9.77
C ALA A 21 -0.74 -11.03 9.58
N LEU A 22 -0.32 -11.97 10.42
CA LEU A 22 0.99 -12.64 10.33
C LEU A 22 1.04 -13.77 9.30
N ASP A 23 -0.10 -14.22 8.80
CA ASP A 23 -0.17 -15.30 7.79
C ASP A 23 -0.75 -14.76 6.48
N GLN A 24 0.04 -14.82 5.41
CA GLN A 24 -0.39 -14.41 4.07
C GLN A 24 -1.60 -15.21 3.56
N LYS A 25 -1.90 -16.38 4.10
CA LYS A 25 -3.06 -17.18 3.70
C LYS A 25 -4.37 -16.66 4.29
N THR A 26 -4.31 -15.85 5.32
CA THR A 26 -5.48 -15.29 6.02
C THR A 26 -5.56 -13.77 5.96
N SER A 27 -4.44 -13.11 5.62
CA SER A 27 -4.36 -11.64 5.56
C SER A 27 -4.70 -11.07 4.19
N SER A 28 -5.12 -9.83 4.18
CA SER A 28 -5.32 -9.04 2.97
C SER A 28 -4.07 -8.26 2.55
N TYR A 29 -3.15 -7.98 3.44
CA TYR A 29 -1.97 -7.17 3.16
C TYR A 29 -0.70 -7.81 3.74
N PRO A 30 0.36 -8.06 2.94
CA PRO A 30 1.46 -8.92 3.35
C PRO A 30 2.51 -8.28 4.27
N THR A 31 2.32 -7.03 4.71
CA THR A 31 3.38 -6.25 5.38
C THR A 31 3.68 -6.63 6.84
N TYR A 32 2.95 -7.58 7.40
CA TYR A 32 3.20 -8.07 8.77
C TYR A 32 3.88 -9.42 8.81
N THR A 33 3.98 -10.11 7.68
CA THR A 33 4.41 -11.52 7.62
C THR A 33 5.89 -11.74 7.87
N ASP A 34 6.71 -10.72 7.68
CA ASP A 34 8.16 -10.74 7.88
C ASP A 34 8.62 -10.14 9.23
N GLY A 35 7.68 -9.73 10.06
CA GLY A 35 7.93 -9.16 11.38
C GLY A 35 8.45 -7.72 11.38
N ILE A 36 8.40 -7.01 10.25
CA ILE A 36 8.86 -5.61 10.15
C ILE A 36 7.85 -4.66 10.75
N LYS A 37 6.58 -4.74 10.33
CA LYS A 37 5.51 -4.06 11.02
C LYS A 37 5.15 -4.85 12.26
N THR A 38 5.20 -4.18 13.39
CA THR A 38 5.02 -4.80 14.71
C THR A 38 3.54 -4.86 15.10
N LYS A 39 3.23 -5.63 16.15
CA LYS A 39 1.92 -5.61 16.79
C LYS A 39 1.50 -4.18 17.21
N LYS A 40 2.45 -3.38 17.67
CA LYS A 40 2.21 -1.98 18.04
C LYS A 40 1.74 -1.15 16.83
N ASP A 41 2.35 -1.36 15.67
CA ASP A 41 1.96 -0.68 14.42
C ASP A 41 0.58 -1.12 13.99
N PHE A 42 0.29 -2.43 14.02
CA PHE A 42 -1.04 -2.96 13.73
C PHE A 42 -2.12 -2.34 14.62
N ILE A 43 -1.91 -2.33 15.94
CA ILE A 43 -2.85 -1.75 16.90
C ILE A 43 -3.04 -0.25 16.66
N LEU A 44 -1.96 0.48 16.35
CA LEU A 44 -2.03 1.91 16.04
C LEU A 44 -2.91 2.17 14.81
N HIS A 45 -2.75 1.38 13.76
CA HIS A 45 -3.56 1.48 12.55
C HIS A 45 -5.02 1.06 12.81
N ALA A 46 -5.22 -0.05 13.49
CA ALA A 46 -6.55 -0.55 13.81
C ALA A 46 -7.38 0.42 14.69
N LYS A 47 -6.72 1.23 15.54
CA LYS A 47 -7.39 2.26 16.33
C LYS A 47 -8.06 3.35 15.48
N ARG A 48 -7.69 3.52 14.21
CA ARG A 48 -8.42 4.40 13.28
C ARG A 48 -9.86 3.91 13.10
N GLY A 49 -10.07 2.59 12.99
CA GLY A 49 -11.39 2.00 12.80
C GLY A 49 -12.40 2.27 13.91
N ILE A 50 -11.93 2.72 15.07
CA ILE A 50 -12.79 3.04 16.22
C ILE A 50 -12.77 4.52 16.61
N ASN A 51 -11.87 5.32 16.02
CA ASN A 51 -11.71 6.75 16.36
C ASN A 51 -11.99 7.68 15.17
N ASP A 52 -11.90 7.19 13.95
CA ASP A 52 -12.13 7.94 12.72
C ASP A 52 -13.47 7.54 12.10
N LYS A 53 -14.30 8.52 11.75
CA LYS A 53 -15.64 8.27 11.16
C LYS A 53 -15.60 7.64 9.78
N THR A 54 -14.49 7.83 9.06
CA THR A 54 -14.30 7.25 7.72
C THR A 54 -13.89 5.78 7.78
N HIS A 55 -13.47 5.28 8.94
CA HIS A 55 -13.05 3.90 9.17
C HIS A 55 -14.07 3.14 10.00
N GLN A 56 -14.19 1.84 9.74
CA GLN A 56 -15.04 0.94 10.52
C GLN A 56 -14.39 -0.44 10.66
N ILE A 57 -14.66 -1.10 11.80
CA ILE A 57 -14.23 -2.47 12.04
C ILE A 57 -15.45 -3.36 12.25
N LEU A 58 -15.46 -4.46 11.52
CA LEU A 58 -16.43 -5.54 11.67
C LEU A 58 -15.70 -6.82 12.10
N LEU A 59 -16.33 -7.58 12.99
CA LEU A 59 -15.93 -8.94 13.30
C LEU A 59 -16.80 -9.90 12.50
N PHE A 60 -16.18 -10.85 11.81
CA PHE A 60 -16.90 -11.97 11.22
C PHE A 60 -16.98 -13.11 12.21
N LYS A 61 -18.21 -13.54 12.52
CA LYS A 61 -18.50 -14.69 13.38
C LYS A 61 -19.02 -15.86 12.55
N TYR A 62 -18.44 -17.03 12.79
CA TYR A 62 -18.92 -18.29 12.25
C TYR A 62 -19.17 -19.25 13.43
N GLU A 63 -20.36 -19.88 13.50
CA GLU A 63 -20.76 -20.80 14.56
C GLU A 63 -20.48 -20.28 16.00
N LYS A 64 -20.70 -18.98 16.23
CA LYS A 64 -20.46 -18.25 17.49
C LYS A 64 -19.00 -17.90 17.80
N GLU A 65 -18.04 -18.35 17.01
CA GLU A 65 -16.64 -18.00 17.15
C GLU A 65 -16.24 -16.84 16.24
N ILE A 66 -15.28 -16.03 16.69
CA ILE A 66 -14.69 -14.98 15.83
C ILE A 66 -13.74 -15.64 14.85
N ALA A 67 -14.05 -15.50 13.57
CA ALA A 67 -13.29 -16.09 12.44
C ALA A 67 -12.70 -15.03 11.50
N GLY A 68 -12.95 -13.74 11.73
CA GLY A 68 -12.41 -12.70 10.86
C GLY A 68 -12.45 -11.31 11.48
N TRP A 69 -11.56 -10.48 10.93
CA TRP A 69 -11.40 -9.05 11.23
C TRP A 69 -11.41 -8.27 9.93
N ILE A 70 -12.40 -7.40 9.77
CA ILE A 70 -12.60 -6.56 8.59
C ILE A 70 -12.49 -5.10 9.02
N HIS A 71 -11.42 -4.44 8.63
CA HIS A 71 -11.22 -3.01 8.85
C HIS A 71 -11.23 -2.30 7.49
N TYR A 72 -12.32 -1.60 7.18
CA TYR A 72 -12.48 -0.88 5.94
C TYR A 72 -12.61 0.63 6.18
N TYR A 73 -12.32 1.40 5.15
CA TYR A 73 -12.50 2.85 5.12
C TYR A 73 -13.26 3.28 3.87
N VAL A 74 -13.89 4.45 3.96
CA VAL A 74 -14.69 5.03 2.87
C VAL A 74 -14.17 6.42 2.55
N LEU A 75 -13.78 6.64 1.31
CA LEU A 75 -13.39 7.94 0.75
C LEU A 75 -14.56 8.49 -0.07
N GLU A 76 -15.44 9.25 0.57
CA GLU A 76 -16.70 9.72 -0.04
C GLU A 76 -16.46 10.56 -1.30
N LYS A 77 -15.45 11.43 -1.29
CA LYS A 77 -15.11 12.29 -2.45
C LYS A 77 -14.71 11.48 -3.68
N ASP A 78 -14.05 10.35 -3.47
CA ASP A 78 -13.53 9.49 -4.52
C ASP A 78 -14.50 8.35 -4.84
N LYS A 79 -15.58 8.22 -4.07
CA LYS A 79 -16.49 7.08 -4.12
C LYS A 79 -15.74 5.75 -4.05
N LEU A 80 -14.79 5.65 -3.12
CA LEU A 80 -13.91 4.51 -2.98
C LEU A 80 -14.07 3.86 -1.60
N ILE A 81 -14.10 2.52 -1.59
CA ILE A 81 -14.02 1.69 -0.39
C ILE A 81 -12.71 0.91 -0.45
N GLY A 82 -11.88 1.08 0.57
CA GLY A 82 -10.62 0.35 0.73
C GLY A 82 -10.54 -0.35 2.07
N PHE A 83 -9.48 -1.13 2.26
CA PHE A 83 -9.27 -1.91 3.47
C PHE A 83 -7.90 -1.65 4.09
N GLU A 84 -7.88 -1.48 5.40
CA GLU A 84 -6.67 -1.64 6.22
C GLU A 84 -6.43 -3.14 6.51
N ALA A 85 -7.50 -3.93 6.59
CA ALA A 85 -7.47 -5.37 6.75
C ALA A 85 -8.79 -6.02 6.32
N PHE A 86 -8.72 -7.13 5.59
CA PHE A 86 -9.80 -8.07 5.37
C PHE A 86 -9.27 -9.47 5.67
N ASN A 87 -9.04 -9.73 6.96
CA ASN A 87 -8.33 -10.90 7.41
C ASN A 87 -9.32 -11.95 7.91
N ILE A 88 -9.38 -13.10 7.25
CA ILE A 88 -10.35 -14.16 7.53
C ILE A 88 -9.61 -15.48 7.75
N GLN A 89 -9.83 -16.08 8.91
CA GLN A 89 -9.19 -17.33 9.31
C GLN A 89 -9.70 -18.54 8.49
N HIS A 90 -11.02 -18.61 8.32
CA HIS A 90 -11.69 -19.69 7.56
C HIS A 90 -13.06 -19.21 7.07
N HIS A 91 -13.64 -19.92 6.09
CA HIS A 91 -14.94 -19.57 5.47
C HIS A 91 -14.93 -18.17 4.81
N PHE A 92 -13.84 -17.87 4.07
CA PHE A 92 -13.68 -16.58 3.39
C PHE A 92 -14.89 -16.22 2.52
N GLU A 93 -15.41 -17.17 1.73
CA GLU A 93 -16.55 -16.96 0.83
C GLU A 93 -17.77 -16.45 1.59
N ILE A 94 -18.07 -17.05 2.74
CA ILE A 94 -19.22 -16.65 3.58
C ILE A 94 -19.00 -15.23 4.15
N ALA A 95 -17.79 -14.97 4.65
CA ALA A 95 -17.45 -13.66 5.21
C ALA A 95 -17.53 -12.56 4.14
N PHE A 96 -17.02 -12.84 2.95
CA PHE A 96 -17.06 -11.94 1.82
C PHE A 96 -18.49 -11.66 1.35
N ASP A 97 -19.31 -12.70 1.14
CA ASP A 97 -20.70 -12.54 0.70
C ASP A 97 -21.55 -11.77 1.71
N GLU A 98 -21.33 -12.00 3.00
CA GLU A 98 -21.99 -11.22 4.06
C GLU A 98 -21.52 -9.76 4.04
N PHE A 99 -20.22 -9.51 3.82
CA PHE A 99 -19.71 -8.15 3.72
C PHE A 99 -20.28 -7.42 2.50
N ILE A 100 -20.32 -8.07 1.32
CA ILE A 100 -20.90 -7.48 0.10
C ILE A 100 -22.39 -7.16 0.30
N LYS A 101 -23.17 -8.05 0.91
CA LYS A 101 -24.58 -7.79 1.25
C LYS A 101 -24.73 -6.62 2.22
N TYR A 102 -23.81 -6.45 3.15
CA TYR A 102 -23.81 -5.35 4.11
C TYR A 102 -23.45 -4.00 3.48
N ILE A 103 -22.49 -3.98 2.51
CA ILE A 103 -21.90 -2.75 2.00
C ILE A 103 -22.68 -2.18 0.79
N ILE A 104 -23.20 -3.01 -0.12
CA ILE A 104 -23.91 -2.59 -1.34
C ILE A 104 -25.05 -1.61 -1.07
N PRO A 105 -25.98 -1.85 -0.11
CA PRO A 105 -27.10 -0.94 0.13
C PRO A 105 -26.68 0.46 0.57
N LYS A 106 -25.47 0.59 1.14
CA LYS A 106 -24.94 1.83 1.70
C LYS A 106 -24.16 2.64 0.70
N TYR A 107 -23.48 1.98 -0.26
CA TYR A 107 -22.48 2.61 -1.12
C TYR A 107 -22.64 2.23 -2.60
N LYS A 108 -23.88 2.25 -3.08
CA LYS A 108 -24.18 2.00 -4.51
C LYS A 108 -23.43 3.00 -5.40
N GLY A 109 -22.71 2.49 -6.39
CA GLY A 109 -21.92 3.28 -7.35
C GLY A 109 -20.56 3.71 -6.82
N TYR A 110 -20.10 3.12 -5.69
CA TYR A 110 -18.72 3.23 -5.23
C TYR A 110 -17.88 2.11 -5.84
N THR A 111 -16.62 2.38 -6.09
CA THR A 111 -15.63 1.36 -6.40
C THR A 111 -15.12 0.74 -5.10
N ILE A 112 -15.02 -0.58 -5.07
CA ILE A 112 -14.42 -1.31 -3.94
C ILE A 112 -13.12 -1.98 -4.37
N HIS A 113 -12.06 -1.82 -3.58
CA HIS A 113 -10.75 -2.40 -3.82
C HIS A 113 -10.44 -3.49 -2.80
N PHE A 114 -10.08 -4.68 -3.28
CA PHE A 114 -9.62 -5.79 -2.45
C PHE A 114 -8.21 -6.22 -2.85
N GLY A 115 -7.27 -6.12 -1.93
CA GLY A 115 -5.89 -6.54 -2.15
C GLY A 115 -5.49 -7.72 -1.28
N PHE A 116 -4.93 -8.77 -1.90
CA PHE A 116 -4.52 -9.98 -1.20
C PHE A 116 -3.17 -10.50 -1.67
N PRO A 117 -2.38 -11.14 -0.78
CA PRO A 117 -1.29 -12.00 -1.19
C PRO A 117 -1.79 -13.11 -2.13
N GLU A 118 -1.05 -13.39 -3.19
CA GLU A 118 -1.40 -14.44 -4.18
C GLU A 118 -1.63 -15.80 -3.52
N ILE A 119 -0.92 -16.08 -2.43
CA ILE A 119 -1.05 -17.33 -1.65
C ILE A 119 -2.35 -17.43 -0.85
N ASN A 120 -3.12 -16.33 -0.71
CA ASN A 120 -4.47 -16.38 -0.13
C ASN A 120 -5.46 -16.89 -1.19
N TYR A 121 -5.33 -18.18 -1.52
CA TYR A 121 -6.10 -18.81 -2.59
C TYR A 121 -7.62 -18.71 -2.40
N SER A 122 -8.10 -18.74 -1.16
CA SER A 122 -9.53 -18.61 -0.86
C SER A 122 -10.06 -17.23 -1.30
N ALA A 123 -9.32 -16.17 -0.99
CA ALA A 123 -9.69 -14.81 -1.39
C ALA A 123 -9.60 -14.63 -2.91
N ILE A 124 -8.44 -14.96 -3.49
CA ILE A 124 -8.18 -14.79 -4.94
C ILE A 124 -9.18 -15.57 -5.79
N SER A 125 -9.45 -16.84 -5.45
CA SER A 125 -10.38 -17.67 -6.21
C SER A 125 -11.81 -17.14 -6.12
N HIS A 126 -12.22 -16.67 -4.93
CA HIS A 126 -13.58 -16.16 -4.73
C HIS A 126 -13.80 -14.82 -5.46
N LEU A 127 -12.82 -13.90 -5.41
CA LEU A 127 -12.89 -12.64 -6.15
C LEU A 127 -13.01 -12.86 -7.66
N LYS A 128 -12.22 -13.79 -8.22
CA LYS A 128 -12.32 -14.18 -9.65
C LYS A 128 -13.70 -14.77 -9.98
N LYS A 129 -14.25 -15.64 -9.11
CA LYS A 129 -15.58 -16.20 -9.27
C LYS A 129 -16.69 -15.14 -9.20
N CYS A 130 -16.50 -14.09 -8.42
CA CYS A 130 -17.41 -12.96 -8.30
C CYS A 130 -17.18 -11.88 -9.36
N GLU A 131 -16.35 -12.16 -10.38
CA GLU A 131 -16.08 -11.25 -11.52
C GLU A 131 -15.54 -9.88 -11.07
N PHE A 132 -14.58 -9.89 -10.13
CA PHE A 132 -13.77 -8.72 -9.83
C PHE A 132 -12.63 -8.60 -10.84
N ASP A 133 -12.38 -7.38 -11.31
CA ASP A 133 -11.27 -7.09 -12.23
C ASP A 133 -9.96 -7.02 -11.47
N CYS A 134 -8.96 -7.81 -11.89
CA CYS A 134 -7.61 -7.73 -11.36
C CYS A 134 -6.87 -6.57 -12.00
N ILE A 135 -6.66 -5.47 -11.26
CA ILE A 135 -6.07 -4.23 -11.76
C ILE A 135 -4.57 -4.09 -11.46
N GLU A 136 -4.04 -4.89 -10.53
CA GLU A 136 -2.62 -4.89 -10.20
C GLU A 136 -2.14 -6.29 -9.84
N LYS A 137 -0.89 -6.61 -10.28
CA LYS A 137 -0.12 -7.75 -9.82
C LYS A 137 1.30 -7.32 -9.55
N SER A 138 1.70 -7.44 -8.30
CA SER A 138 2.99 -6.92 -7.84
C SER A 138 3.81 -7.99 -7.13
N TYR A 139 5.13 -7.86 -7.26
CA TYR A 139 6.14 -8.52 -6.43
C TYR A 139 6.37 -7.66 -5.19
N VAL A 140 6.12 -8.19 -4.01
CA VAL A 140 6.36 -7.47 -2.76
C VAL A 140 7.81 -7.64 -2.35
N ASN A 141 8.55 -6.56 -2.36
CA ASN A 141 9.98 -6.53 -2.07
C ASN A 141 10.25 -5.71 -0.82
N ILE A 142 11.21 -6.18 -0.01
CA ILE A 142 11.60 -5.53 1.23
C ILE A 142 13.09 -5.39 1.34
N LEU A 143 13.57 -4.26 1.87
CA LEU A 143 14.95 -4.05 2.23
C LEU A 143 15.08 -3.62 3.70
N LYS A 144 15.95 -4.31 4.46
CA LYS A 144 16.38 -3.90 5.79
C LYS A 144 17.61 -3.00 5.65
N LEU A 145 17.45 -1.71 5.91
CA LEU A 145 18.48 -0.70 5.63
C LEU A 145 19.72 -0.77 6.53
N LYS A 146 19.69 -1.59 7.60
CA LYS A 146 20.89 -1.81 8.44
C LYS A 146 22.08 -2.34 7.63
N ASP A 147 21.79 -3.21 6.65
CA ASP A 147 22.79 -3.88 5.83
C ASP A 147 23.08 -3.13 4.50
N TYR A 148 22.35 -2.04 4.24
CA TYR A 148 22.54 -1.23 3.04
C TYR A 148 23.71 -0.27 3.18
N THR A 149 24.64 -0.32 2.21
CA THR A 149 25.72 0.66 2.05
C THR A 149 25.31 1.70 1.02
N THR A 150 25.44 2.98 1.41
CA THR A 150 25.17 4.13 0.52
C THR A 150 25.92 3.99 -0.79
N LYS A 151 25.25 4.19 -1.92
CA LYS A 151 25.82 4.15 -3.26
C LYS A 151 25.96 5.56 -3.80
N GLU A 152 26.83 5.71 -4.81
CA GLU A 152 26.97 6.96 -5.55
C GLU A 152 25.62 7.33 -6.21
N GLU A 153 25.24 8.60 -6.07
CA GLU A 153 24.01 9.15 -6.64
C GLU A 153 24.29 9.92 -7.92
N ASP A 154 23.38 9.83 -8.88
CA ASP A 154 23.40 10.73 -10.02
C ASP A 154 22.98 12.14 -9.57
N LYS A 155 23.88 13.10 -9.75
CA LYS A 155 23.69 14.53 -9.38
C LYS A 155 22.55 15.22 -10.13
N ASN A 156 22.05 14.61 -11.20
CA ASN A 156 20.90 15.12 -11.96
C ASN A 156 19.55 14.68 -11.37
N ILE A 157 19.57 14.00 -10.22
CA ILE A 157 18.36 13.68 -9.47
C ILE A 157 18.15 14.76 -8.40
N VAL A 158 17.12 15.57 -8.58
CA VAL A 158 16.82 16.72 -7.73
C VAL A 158 15.48 16.57 -7.00
N PRO A 159 15.33 17.10 -5.78
CA PRO A 159 14.06 17.04 -5.06
C PRO A 159 13.03 17.94 -5.75
N VAL A 160 11.77 17.53 -5.68
CA VAL A 160 10.65 18.40 -6.06
C VAL A 160 10.51 19.51 -5.02
N SER A 161 10.33 20.73 -5.52
CA SER A 161 10.10 21.96 -4.77
C SER A 161 8.99 22.75 -5.46
N LYS A 162 8.65 23.93 -4.91
CA LYS A 162 7.70 24.84 -5.56
C LYS A 162 8.15 25.29 -6.96
N ASP A 163 9.47 25.41 -7.17
CA ASP A 163 10.02 25.97 -8.40
C ASP A 163 9.97 24.99 -9.59
N ASN A 164 9.98 23.68 -9.33
CA ASN A 164 9.95 22.62 -10.36
C ASN A 164 8.72 21.71 -10.27
N PHE A 165 7.72 22.10 -9.46
CA PHE A 165 6.53 21.29 -9.28
C PHE A 165 5.71 21.09 -10.57
N ASP A 166 5.65 22.11 -11.43
CA ASP A 166 4.93 22.02 -12.70
C ASP A 166 5.52 20.98 -13.64
N GLU A 167 6.83 20.76 -13.58
CA GLU A 167 7.48 19.68 -14.35
C GLU A 167 7.11 18.31 -13.80
N PHE A 168 7.10 18.14 -12.48
CA PHE A 168 6.59 16.93 -11.83
C PHE A 168 5.15 16.67 -12.22
N LYS A 169 4.27 17.66 -12.05
CA LYS A 169 2.83 17.56 -12.36
C LYS A 169 2.60 17.10 -13.78
N LYS A 170 3.30 17.73 -14.76
CA LYS A 170 3.16 17.39 -16.18
C LYS A 170 3.56 15.95 -16.49
N LEU A 171 4.58 15.43 -15.80
CA LEU A 171 5.01 14.04 -15.98
C LEU A 171 4.08 13.07 -15.27
N HIS A 172 3.76 13.33 -14.03
CA HIS A 172 3.02 12.43 -13.14
C HIS A 172 1.54 12.29 -13.54
N ASP A 173 0.86 13.41 -13.85
CA ASP A 173 -0.56 13.40 -14.25
C ASP A 173 -0.81 12.77 -15.63
N ASN A 174 0.26 12.47 -16.40
CA ASN A 174 0.14 11.66 -17.60
C ASN A 174 -0.02 10.15 -17.33
N CYS A 175 0.17 9.71 -16.08
CA CYS A 175 -0.10 8.35 -15.64
C CYS A 175 -1.60 8.24 -15.33
N GLU A 176 -2.30 7.31 -15.98
CA GLU A 176 -3.75 7.15 -15.84
C GLU A 176 -4.11 6.53 -14.48
N ASN A 177 -5.25 6.96 -13.92
CA ASN A 177 -5.91 6.36 -12.75
C ASN A 177 -5.09 6.32 -11.44
N MET A 178 -4.22 7.28 -11.21
CA MET A 178 -3.45 7.34 -9.97
C MET A 178 -4.23 7.97 -8.83
N TYR A 179 -4.39 7.23 -7.73
CA TYR A 179 -4.95 7.78 -6.49
C TYR A 179 -4.12 8.97 -5.96
N TRP A 180 -2.79 8.79 -5.89
CA TRP A 180 -1.85 9.86 -5.50
C TRP A 180 -1.47 10.73 -6.69
N ASN A 181 -2.43 11.51 -7.20
CA ASN A 181 -2.18 12.48 -8.27
C ASN A 181 -1.32 13.67 -7.77
N SER A 182 -0.85 14.50 -8.68
CA SER A 182 0.02 15.62 -8.37
C SER A 182 -0.57 16.62 -7.36
N GLU A 183 -1.88 16.86 -7.40
CA GLU A 183 -2.56 17.79 -6.50
C GLU A 183 -2.51 17.27 -5.05
N ARG A 184 -2.82 16.00 -4.81
CA ARG A 184 -2.72 15.37 -3.49
C ARG A 184 -1.29 15.34 -2.96
N LEU A 185 -0.33 15.04 -3.84
CA LEU A 185 1.09 15.04 -3.48
C LEU A 185 1.61 16.44 -3.20
N TYR A 186 1.14 17.47 -3.93
CA TYR A 186 1.50 18.84 -3.66
C TYR A 186 1.14 19.28 -2.23
N ASP A 187 -0.09 19.04 -1.82
CA ASP A 187 -0.52 19.36 -0.46
C ASP A 187 0.31 18.63 0.60
N ALA A 188 0.63 17.37 0.34
CA ALA A 188 1.43 16.55 1.25
C ALA A 188 2.90 17.02 1.35
N ILE A 189 3.46 17.64 0.30
CA ILE A 189 4.82 18.19 0.27
C ILE A 189 4.87 19.57 0.93
N ILE A 190 3.91 20.43 0.61
CA ILE A 190 3.88 21.83 1.11
C ILE A 190 3.48 21.90 2.58
N ASN A 191 2.60 21.02 3.01
CA ASN A 191 2.10 20.92 4.38
C ASN A 191 2.50 19.56 5.01
N PRO A 192 3.81 19.28 5.16
CA PRO A 192 4.26 17.96 5.58
C PRO A 192 3.75 17.63 6.98
N ASN A 193 3.03 16.54 7.08
CA ASN A 193 2.69 15.95 8.37
C ASN A 193 3.96 15.35 8.99
N LYS A 194 4.25 15.63 10.26
CA LYS A 194 5.43 15.08 10.95
C LYS A 194 5.50 13.55 10.98
N LYS A 195 4.33 12.88 10.86
CA LYS A 195 4.22 11.42 10.89
C LYS A 195 4.25 10.77 9.51
N HIS A 196 3.81 11.49 8.47
CA HIS A 196 3.69 11.01 7.09
C HIS A 196 4.42 12.01 6.20
N ARG A 197 5.63 11.69 5.78
CA ARG A 197 6.45 12.58 4.95
C ARG A 197 6.62 11.99 3.57
N TRP A 198 6.13 12.73 2.57
CA TRP A 198 6.37 12.43 1.18
C TRP A 198 7.69 13.00 0.70
N TYR A 199 8.36 12.26 -0.16
CA TYR A 199 9.55 12.66 -0.88
C TYR A 199 9.36 12.36 -2.35
N ILE A 200 9.67 13.32 -3.19
CA ILE A 200 9.58 13.20 -4.65
C ILE A 200 10.87 13.74 -5.24
N TYR A 201 11.42 13.01 -6.20
CA TYR A 201 12.62 13.41 -6.92
C TYR A 201 12.40 13.33 -8.42
N LEU A 202 12.92 14.33 -9.15
CA LEU A 202 12.96 14.36 -10.60
C LEU A 202 14.33 13.93 -11.09
N TYR A 203 14.37 13.20 -12.18
CA TYR A 203 15.61 12.77 -12.82
C TYR A 203 15.74 13.36 -14.21
N TYR A 204 16.81 14.10 -14.44
CA TYR A 204 17.12 14.72 -15.71
C TYR A 204 18.29 14.01 -16.40
N GLN A 205 18.18 13.78 -17.72
CA GLN A 205 19.26 13.34 -18.56
C GLN A 205 19.43 14.34 -19.72
N ASN A 206 20.62 14.84 -19.94
CA ASN A 206 20.90 15.88 -20.94
C ASN A 206 19.94 17.08 -20.84
N GLN A 207 19.70 17.56 -19.61
CA GLN A 207 18.78 18.68 -19.28
C GLN A 207 17.30 18.40 -19.60
N LYS A 208 16.94 17.17 -19.92
CA LYS A 208 15.57 16.76 -20.18
C LYS A 208 15.05 15.90 -19.03
N LEU A 209 13.86 16.22 -18.52
CA LEU A 209 13.18 15.38 -17.53
C LEU A 209 12.86 14.01 -18.13
N THR A 210 13.33 12.93 -17.49
CA THR A 210 13.20 11.55 -17.97
C THR A 210 12.40 10.66 -17.06
N GLY A 211 12.29 11.00 -15.77
CA GLY A 211 11.49 10.23 -14.80
C GLY A 211 11.39 10.90 -13.45
N ASN A 212 10.55 10.36 -12.61
CA ASN A 212 10.45 10.72 -11.19
C ASN A 212 10.31 9.47 -10.32
N ILE A 213 10.54 9.63 -9.02
CA ILE A 213 10.20 8.66 -7.99
C ILE A 213 9.45 9.37 -6.86
N TYR A 214 8.42 8.72 -6.30
CA TYR A 214 7.70 9.22 -5.16
C TYR A 214 7.50 8.12 -4.11
N PHE A 215 7.74 8.48 -2.85
CA PHE A 215 7.68 7.56 -1.73
C PHE A 215 7.27 8.27 -0.43
N ILE A 216 6.69 7.51 0.49
CA ILE A 216 6.25 7.98 1.79
C ILE A 216 7.10 7.38 2.91
N CYS A 217 7.40 8.19 3.93
CA CYS A 217 7.99 7.74 5.18
C CYS A 217 6.98 7.86 6.31
N ILE A 218 6.78 6.77 7.03
CA ILE A 218 5.90 6.67 8.19
C ILE A 218 6.74 6.11 9.34
N ASN A 219 7.12 6.97 10.28
CA ASN A 219 8.05 6.64 11.37
C ASN A 219 9.41 6.13 10.83
N ASP A 220 9.75 4.87 11.09
CA ASP A 220 10.96 4.16 10.68
C ASP A 220 10.79 3.28 9.43
N PHE A 221 9.68 3.45 8.75
CA PHE A 221 9.24 2.67 7.59
C PHE A 221 9.10 3.57 6.36
N MET A 222 9.51 3.08 5.19
CA MET A 222 9.33 3.74 3.90
C MET A 222 8.65 2.80 2.91
N GLU A 223 7.77 3.36 2.09
CA GLU A 223 7.18 2.67 0.95
C GLU A 223 7.39 3.50 -0.33
N ILE A 224 7.97 2.88 -1.35
CA ILE A 224 8.04 3.45 -2.69
C ILE A 224 6.70 3.16 -3.38
N PHE A 225 5.99 4.22 -3.75
CA PHE A 225 4.70 4.13 -4.42
C PHE A 225 4.82 4.00 -5.93
N GLY A 226 5.87 4.55 -6.52
CA GLY A 226 6.07 4.40 -7.94
C GLY A 226 7.23 5.21 -8.52
N ILE A 227 7.52 4.87 -9.77
CA ILE A 227 8.47 5.57 -10.63
C ILE A 227 7.78 5.81 -11.97
N ASP A 228 7.66 7.08 -12.36
CA ASP A 228 7.11 7.44 -13.65
C ASP A 228 8.22 7.69 -14.66
N TYR A 229 7.94 7.40 -15.93
CA TYR A 229 8.85 7.60 -17.05
C TYR A 229 8.24 8.57 -18.06
N ALA A 230 9.02 9.52 -18.54
CA ALA A 230 8.54 10.55 -19.47
C ALA A 230 8.03 9.99 -20.81
N ASP A 231 8.57 8.86 -21.25
CA ASP A 231 8.15 8.14 -22.46
C ASP A 231 7.17 6.97 -22.18
N LYS A 232 6.71 6.84 -20.94
CA LYS A 232 5.85 5.76 -20.43
C LYS A 232 6.44 4.35 -20.63
N LYS A 233 7.75 4.24 -20.78
CA LYS A 233 8.44 2.96 -20.96
C LYS A 233 9.41 2.70 -19.82
N PHE A 234 9.36 1.50 -19.28
CA PHE A 234 10.34 1.05 -18.31
C PHE A 234 11.77 1.24 -18.83
N ASN A 235 12.60 1.90 -18.02
CA ASN A 235 14.01 2.09 -18.28
C ASN A 235 14.84 1.62 -17.08
N PRO A 236 15.62 0.54 -17.20
CA PRO A 236 16.34 -0.05 -16.08
C PRO A 236 17.39 0.89 -15.46
N VAL A 237 17.97 1.79 -16.24
CA VAL A 237 18.97 2.77 -15.75
C VAL A 237 18.28 3.85 -14.92
N ILE A 238 17.17 4.41 -15.42
CA ILE A 238 16.37 5.40 -14.69
C ILE A 238 15.84 4.78 -13.40
N PHE A 239 15.24 3.60 -13.48
CA PHE A 239 14.73 2.86 -12.34
C PHE A 239 15.79 2.68 -11.25
N ARG A 240 16.97 2.13 -11.63
CA ARG A 240 18.07 1.87 -10.70
C ARG A 240 18.55 3.15 -10.01
N ASN A 241 18.76 4.24 -10.76
CA ASN A 241 19.28 5.49 -10.21
C ASN A 241 18.27 6.15 -9.26
N LEU A 242 16.99 6.18 -9.62
CA LEU A 242 15.93 6.71 -8.76
C LEU A 242 15.75 5.86 -7.50
N THR A 243 15.80 4.54 -7.61
CA THR A 243 15.74 3.65 -6.44
C THR A 243 16.95 3.85 -5.51
N ILE A 244 18.18 3.99 -6.05
CA ILE A 244 19.38 4.32 -5.26
C ILE A 244 19.17 5.64 -4.50
N LYS A 245 18.59 6.65 -5.16
CA LYS A 245 18.25 7.93 -4.50
C LYS A 245 17.32 7.75 -3.32
N ALA A 246 16.25 6.96 -3.48
CA ALA A 246 15.33 6.65 -2.39
C ALA A 246 16.01 5.90 -1.25
N LEU A 247 16.86 4.91 -1.54
CA LEU A 247 17.59 4.12 -0.55
C LEU A 247 18.57 4.99 0.25
N ASN A 248 19.33 5.86 -0.41
CA ASN A 248 20.25 6.77 0.27
C ASN A 248 19.48 7.77 1.14
N LYS A 249 18.34 8.28 0.65
CA LYS A 249 17.47 9.15 1.45
C LYS A 249 16.90 8.43 2.67
N ALA A 250 16.48 7.18 2.51
CA ALA A 250 16.00 6.35 3.61
C ALA A 250 17.09 6.14 4.68
N LYS A 251 18.33 5.92 4.26
CA LYS A 251 19.50 5.79 5.15
C LYS A 251 19.80 7.10 5.88
N GLU A 252 19.80 8.24 5.17
CA GLU A 252 20.00 9.60 5.71
C GLU A 252 19.02 9.92 6.85
N ILE A 253 17.74 9.54 6.68
CA ILE A 253 16.68 9.84 7.66
C ILE A 253 16.43 8.70 8.65
N ASN A 254 17.33 7.71 8.71
CA ASN A 254 17.31 6.57 9.61
C ASN A 254 16.05 5.70 9.53
N VAL A 255 15.51 5.48 8.31
CA VAL A 255 14.49 4.47 8.06
C VAL A 255 15.11 3.09 8.29
N LEU A 256 14.36 2.18 8.92
CA LEU A 256 14.83 0.81 9.17
C LEU A 256 14.46 -0.14 8.04
N HIS A 257 13.30 0.07 7.42
CA HIS A 257 12.75 -0.86 6.45
C HIS A 257 12.11 -0.11 5.29
N LEU A 258 12.26 -0.68 4.08
CA LEU A 258 11.70 -0.14 2.87
C LEU A 258 10.94 -1.22 2.11
N TYR A 259 9.70 -0.92 1.71
CA TYR A 259 8.86 -1.76 0.86
C TYR A 259 8.76 -1.19 -0.55
N PHE A 260 8.65 -2.09 -1.52
CA PHE A 260 8.30 -1.75 -2.88
C PHE A 260 7.44 -2.85 -3.52
N PHE A 261 6.22 -2.48 -3.91
CA PHE A 261 5.33 -3.31 -4.72
C PHE A 261 5.69 -3.05 -6.19
N ALA A 262 6.43 -3.96 -6.79
CA ALA A 262 7.11 -3.78 -8.07
C ALA A 262 6.56 -4.69 -9.16
N ASP A 263 6.68 -4.27 -10.41
CA ASP A 263 6.45 -5.16 -11.54
C ASP A 263 7.59 -6.19 -11.70
N LYS A 264 7.45 -7.09 -12.68
CA LYS A 264 8.44 -8.14 -12.94
C LYS A 264 9.82 -7.58 -13.31
N ASN A 265 9.89 -6.51 -14.08
CA ASN A 265 11.17 -5.96 -14.56
C ASN A 265 11.87 -5.19 -13.44
N GLU A 266 11.11 -4.44 -12.67
CA GLU A 266 11.54 -3.73 -11.49
C GLU A 266 12.08 -4.68 -10.42
N HIS A 267 11.33 -5.76 -10.14
CA HIS A 267 11.69 -6.80 -9.17
C HIS A 267 13.11 -7.37 -9.42
N LEU A 268 13.48 -7.61 -10.67
CA LEU A 268 14.82 -8.12 -11.00
C LEU A 268 15.94 -7.15 -10.59
N ILE A 269 15.72 -5.84 -10.78
CA ILE A 269 16.70 -4.81 -10.38
C ILE A 269 16.74 -4.62 -8.87
N LEU A 270 15.58 -4.73 -8.21
CA LEU A 270 15.50 -4.63 -6.75
C LEU A 270 16.28 -5.72 -6.06
N HIS A 271 16.27 -6.94 -6.58
CA HIS A 271 17.09 -8.03 -6.08
C HIS A 271 18.59 -7.69 -6.10
N ASP A 272 19.08 -7.08 -7.20
CA ASP A 272 20.48 -6.61 -7.32
C ASP A 272 20.80 -5.46 -6.34
N LEU A 273 19.80 -4.72 -5.91
CA LEU A 273 19.94 -3.65 -4.93
C LEU A 273 19.86 -4.16 -3.49
N GLY A 274 19.63 -5.47 -3.29
CA GLY A 274 19.62 -6.13 -2.00
C GLY A 274 18.24 -6.32 -1.38
N PHE A 275 17.17 -6.07 -2.13
CA PHE A 275 15.82 -6.37 -1.67
C PHE A 275 15.57 -7.88 -1.62
N THR A 276 14.76 -8.29 -0.67
CA THR A 276 14.25 -9.64 -0.52
C THR A 276 12.80 -9.70 -0.99
N HIS A 277 12.46 -10.67 -1.83
CA HIS A 277 11.08 -10.95 -2.21
C HIS A 277 10.36 -11.68 -1.07
N ILE A 278 9.18 -11.21 -0.70
CA ILE A 278 8.40 -11.79 0.42
C ILE A 278 7.05 -12.37 -0.02
N GLY A 279 6.70 -12.26 -1.29
CA GLY A 279 5.47 -12.82 -1.88
C GLY A 279 4.93 -11.96 -3.00
N ASN A 280 3.88 -12.42 -3.63
CA ASN A 280 3.17 -11.68 -4.67
C ASN A 280 1.85 -11.14 -4.11
N TYR A 281 1.37 -10.07 -4.73
CA TYR A 281 0.15 -9.37 -4.34
C TYR A 281 -0.73 -9.16 -5.56
N GLU A 282 -2.04 -9.33 -5.41
CA GLU A 282 -3.03 -9.01 -6.44
C GLU A 282 -4.07 -8.02 -5.86
N LEU A 283 -4.37 -6.94 -6.61
CA LEU A 283 -5.41 -5.97 -6.29
C LEU A 283 -6.57 -6.15 -7.26
N TYR A 284 -7.76 -6.22 -6.69
CA TYR A 284 -9.01 -6.40 -7.43
C TYR A 284 -9.95 -5.24 -7.18
N GLU A 285 -10.71 -4.85 -8.21
CA GLU A 285 -11.74 -3.82 -8.10
C GLU A 285 -13.09 -4.26 -8.67
N LYS A 286 -14.14 -3.62 -8.18
CA LYS A 286 -15.49 -3.71 -8.73
C LYS A 286 -16.29 -2.47 -8.37
N VAL A 287 -17.16 -2.02 -9.26
CA VAL A 287 -18.20 -1.00 -8.97
C VAL A 287 -19.41 -1.68 -8.34
N LEU A 288 -19.86 -1.20 -7.17
CA LEU A 288 -20.99 -1.73 -6.40
C LEU A 288 -22.36 -1.29 -6.96
#